data_13e508f56bb8b4b98525d53794677db2
#
_entry.id   13e508f56bb8b4b98525d53794677db2
#
_cell.length_a   1.000
_cell.length_b   1.000
_cell.length_c   1.000
_cell.angle_alpha   90.00
_cell.angle_beta   90.00
_cell.angle_gamma   90.00
#
_symmetry.space_group_name_H-M   'P 1'
#
loop_
_entity.id
_entity.type
_entity.pdbx_description
1 polymer ?
#
loop_
_entity_poly.entity_id
_entity_poly.type
_entity_poly.pdbx_seq_one_letter_code
_entity_poly.pdbx_strand_id
1 'polypeptide(L)'
;MGQKAEYRSSIRSRRMIREAYIQLLKEKDLSKITVTDIVTRADLNRAIFYAHYPDVRGVTEKIEDEIIEKMIDVLKEFKFTSFFKNPAPFLLKLSRCLEEDDEFYRTLIMANGSEIFMEKLKNVFSDYMLNNSDI
;
A
#
# COMPACT_ATOMS: atom_id res chain seq x y z
N MET A 1 -28.63 -5.82 -14.32
CA MET A 1 -28.57 -4.49 -13.69
C MET A 1 -27.93 -4.53 -12.32
N GLY A 2 -28.27 -5.50 -11.47
CA GLY A 2 -27.77 -5.58 -10.11
C GLY A 2 -26.26 -5.72 -9.97
N GLN A 3 -25.63 -6.59 -10.76
CA GLN A 3 -24.20 -6.87 -10.63
C GLN A 3 -23.32 -5.68 -10.96
N LYS A 4 -23.64 -4.90 -12.00
CA LYS A 4 -22.86 -3.71 -12.33
C LYS A 4 -23.02 -2.61 -11.28
N ALA A 5 -24.22 -2.42 -10.76
CA ALA A 5 -24.47 -1.42 -9.71
C ALA A 5 -23.78 -1.80 -8.43
N GLU A 6 -23.83 -3.08 -8.02
CA GLU A 6 -23.14 -3.59 -6.84
C GLU A 6 -21.62 -3.48 -6.97
N TYR A 7 -21.08 -3.79 -8.14
CA TYR A 7 -19.66 -3.70 -8.41
C TYR A 7 -19.15 -2.25 -8.30
N ARG A 8 -19.88 -1.31 -8.91
CA ARG A 8 -19.54 0.12 -8.84
C ARG A 8 -19.64 0.66 -7.41
N SER A 9 -20.69 0.27 -6.69
CA SER A 9 -20.87 0.66 -5.30
C SER A 9 -19.75 0.10 -4.41
N SER A 10 -19.36 -1.13 -4.65
CA SER A 10 -18.26 -1.80 -3.94
C SER A 10 -16.94 -1.07 -4.17
N ILE A 11 -16.62 -0.71 -5.42
CA ILE A 11 -15.40 0.03 -5.75
C ILE A 11 -15.40 1.39 -5.07
N ARG A 12 -16.54 2.09 -5.11
CA ARG A 12 -16.66 3.41 -4.48
C ARG A 12 -16.44 3.32 -2.97
N SER A 13 -17.10 2.38 -2.32
CA SER A 13 -17.00 2.21 -0.87
C SER A 13 -15.55 1.91 -0.45
N ARG A 14 -14.89 1.03 -1.19
CA ARG A 14 -13.49 0.68 -0.93
C ARG A 14 -12.58 1.90 -1.06
N ARG A 15 -12.80 2.71 -2.09
CA ARG A 15 -12.03 3.94 -2.30
C ARG A 15 -12.26 4.91 -1.16
N MET A 16 -13.50 5.08 -0.71
CA MET A 16 -13.83 5.98 0.38
C MET A 16 -13.16 5.55 1.69
N ILE A 17 -13.12 4.23 1.93
CA ILE A 17 -12.43 3.67 3.10
C ILE A 17 -10.93 3.99 3.03
N ARG A 18 -10.31 3.77 1.88
CA ARG A 18 -8.88 4.00 1.69
C ARG A 18 -8.51 5.48 1.82
N GLU A 19 -9.31 6.35 1.24
CA GLU A 19 -9.09 7.81 1.35
C GLU A 19 -9.20 8.28 2.81
N ALA A 20 -10.21 7.80 3.53
CA ALA A 20 -10.38 8.12 4.94
C ALA A 20 -9.18 7.62 5.76
N TYR A 21 -8.74 6.40 5.50
CA TYR A 21 -7.58 5.81 6.17
C TYR A 21 -6.31 6.63 5.96
N ILE A 22 -6.05 7.03 4.73
CA ILE A 22 -4.87 7.83 4.39
C ILE A 22 -4.91 9.20 5.07
N GLN A 23 -6.08 9.84 5.13
CA GLN A 23 -6.23 11.11 5.86
C GLN A 23 -5.94 10.92 7.35
N LEU A 24 -6.42 9.83 7.93
CA LEU A 24 -6.19 9.53 9.34
C LEU A 24 -4.71 9.26 9.65
N LEU A 25 -4.00 8.64 8.73
CA LEU A 25 -2.56 8.41 8.87
C LEU A 25 -1.76 9.71 8.98
N LYS A 26 -2.26 10.80 8.42
CA LYS A 26 -1.63 12.12 8.52
C LYS A 26 -1.87 12.75 9.89
N GLU A 27 -2.89 12.30 10.61
CA GLU A 27 -3.33 12.92 11.86
C GLU A 27 -2.89 12.15 13.11
N LYS A 28 -2.74 10.82 13.01
CA LYS A 28 -2.44 10.00 14.17
C LYS A 28 -1.60 8.79 13.81
N ASP A 29 -1.01 8.20 14.84
CA ASP A 29 -0.24 6.98 14.72
C ASP A 29 -1.09 5.85 14.12
N LEU A 30 -0.47 5.04 13.27
CA LEU A 30 -1.12 3.92 12.59
C LEU A 30 -1.81 2.97 13.58
N SER A 31 -1.20 2.72 14.73
CA SER A 31 -1.73 1.81 15.75
C SER A 31 -2.98 2.34 16.46
N LYS A 32 -3.28 3.63 16.33
CA LYS A 32 -4.40 4.27 17.00
C LYS A 32 -5.61 4.47 16.10
N ILE A 33 -5.52 4.13 14.84
CA ILE A 33 -6.63 4.25 13.91
C ILE A 33 -7.63 3.11 14.14
N THR A 34 -8.90 3.46 14.28
CA THR A 34 -9.98 2.48 14.55
C THR A 34 -10.95 2.42 13.37
N VAL A 35 -11.74 1.33 13.31
CA VAL A 35 -12.81 1.21 12.32
C VAL A 35 -13.78 2.39 12.45
N THR A 36 -14.12 2.78 13.70
CA THR A 36 -14.98 3.93 13.96
C THR A 36 -14.43 5.20 13.32
N ASP A 37 -13.13 5.44 13.47
CA ASP A 37 -12.47 6.60 12.84
C ASP A 37 -12.68 6.61 11.32
N ILE A 38 -12.47 5.46 10.69
CA ILE A 38 -12.54 5.33 9.24
C ILE A 38 -13.97 5.53 8.75
N VAL A 39 -14.94 4.82 9.34
CA VAL A 39 -16.33 4.89 8.86
C VAL A 39 -16.96 6.25 9.14
N THR A 40 -16.60 6.88 10.23
CA THR A 40 -17.05 8.23 10.54
C THR A 40 -16.55 9.23 9.51
N ARG A 41 -15.27 9.17 9.17
CA ARG A 41 -14.69 10.07 8.18
C ARG A 41 -15.19 9.78 6.77
N ALA A 42 -15.39 8.51 6.43
CA ALA A 42 -15.87 8.11 5.12
C ALA A 42 -17.38 8.27 4.96
N ASP A 43 -18.10 8.57 6.04
CA ASP A 43 -19.57 8.62 6.08
C ASP A 43 -20.18 7.31 5.59
N LEU A 44 -19.68 6.22 6.11
CA LEU A 44 -20.16 4.87 5.82
C LEU A 44 -20.59 4.19 7.12
N ASN A 45 -21.39 3.13 7.00
CA ASN A 45 -21.71 2.31 8.15
C ASN A 45 -20.69 1.17 8.30
N ARG A 46 -20.65 0.56 9.50
CA ARG A 46 -19.70 -0.51 9.80
C ARG A 46 -19.89 -1.74 8.93
N ALA A 47 -21.12 -2.05 8.53
CA ALA A 47 -21.40 -3.21 7.70
C ALA A 47 -20.71 -3.10 6.34
N ILE A 48 -20.69 -1.90 5.77
CA ILE A 48 -20.00 -1.65 4.50
C ILE A 48 -18.49 -1.84 4.68
N PHE A 49 -17.93 -1.33 5.78
CA PHE A 49 -16.51 -1.54 6.06
C PHE A 49 -16.17 -3.04 6.13
N TYR A 50 -16.91 -3.80 6.94
CA TYR A 50 -16.62 -5.22 7.14
C TYR A 50 -16.92 -6.08 5.90
N ALA A 51 -17.69 -5.56 4.93
CA ALA A 51 -17.86 -6.23 3.65
C ALA A 51 -16.56 -6.21 2.82
N HIS A 52 -15.65 -5.27 3.08
CA HIS A 52 -14.39 -5.12 2.34
C HIS A 52 -13.18 -5.60 3.13
N TYR A 53 -13.15 -5.35 4.43
CA TYR A 53 -11.98 -5.60 5.28
C TYR A 53 -12.41 -6.16 6.63
N PRO A 54 -11.64 -7.10 7.19
CA PRO A 54 -11.96 -7.66 8.51
C PRO A 54 -11.70 -6.67 9.64
N ASP A 55 -10.73 -5.77 9.46
CA ASP A 55 -10.32 -4.79 10.46
C ASP A 55 -9.44 -3.72 9.81
N VAL A 56 -8.92 -2.78 10.61
CA VAL A 56 -8.02 -1.73 10.11
C VAL A 56 -6.73 -2.33 9.56
N ARG A 57 -6.22 -3.38 10.20
CA ARG A 57 -5.03 -4.07 9.74
C ARG A 57 -5.20 -4.63 8.33
N GLY A 58 -6.39 -5.10 8.00
CA GLY A 58 -6.72 -5.57 6.64
C GLY A 58 -6.59 -4.46 5.60
N VAL A 59 -7.00 -3.24 5.94
CA VAL A 59 -6.79 -2.08 5.05
C VAL A 59 -5.31 -1.81 4.86
N THR A 60 -4.57 -1.77 5.96
CA THR A 60 -3.12 -1.54 5.95
C THR A 60 -2.40 -2.56 5.09
N GLU A 61 -2.65 -3.84 5.34
CA GLU A 61 -1.99 -4.94 4.63
C GLU A 61 -2.27 -4.90 3.13
N LYS A 62 -3.49 -4.53 2.73
CA LYS A 62 -3.83 -4.45 1.32
C LYS A 62 -3.00 -3.37 0.61
N ILE A 63 -2.84 -2.21 1.23
CA ILE A 63 -2.02 -1.13 0.68
C ILE A 63 -0.54 -1.54 0.68
N GLU A 64 -0.07 -2.18 1.76
CA GLU A 64 1.30 -2.69 1.83
C GLU A 64 1.60 -3.69 0.71
N ASP A 65 0.67 -4.62 0.46
CA ASP A 65 0.83 -5.61 -0.60
C ASP A 65 0.92 -4.95 -1.99
N GLU A 66 0.15 -3.89 -2.21
CA GLU A 66 0.22 -3.13 -3.45
C GLU A 66 1.59 -2.46 -3.64
N ILE A 67 2.16 -1.92 -2.56
CA ILE A 67 3.51 -1.33 -2.60
C ILE A 67 4.54 -2.41 -2.92
N ILE A 68 4.42 -3.58 -2.29
CA ILE A 68 5.33 -4.71 -2.52
C ILE A 68 5.26 -5.16 -3.97
N GLU A 69 4.06 -5.31 -4.52
CA GLU A 69 3.86 -5.70 -5.91
C GLU A 69 4.51 -4.70 -6.87
N LYS A 70 4.34 -3.41 -6.63
CA LYS A 70 4.96 -2.38 -7.46
C LYS A 70 6.49 -2.42 -7.37
N MET A 71 7.02 -2.65 -6.18
CA MET A 71 8.46 -2.79 -5.99
C MET A 71 9.01 -3.99 -6.78
N ILE A 72 8.34 -5.13 -6.69
CA ILE A 72 8.75 -6.34 -7.41
C ILE A 72 8.68 -6.11 -8.93
N ASP A 73 7.61 -5.48 -9.42
CA ASP A 73 7.46 -5.20 -10.84
C ASP A 73 8.60 -4.31 -11.36
N VAL A 74 9.01 -3.31 -10.59
CA VAL A 74 10.16 -2.48 -10.94
C VAL A 74 11.45 -3.30 -10.91
N LEU A 75 11.63 -4.15 -9.89
CA LEU A 75 12.82 -5.00 -9.77
C LEU A 75 12.98 -5.95 -10.96
N LYS A 76 11.90 -6.48 -11.52
CA LYS A 76 11.94 -7.39 -12.66
C LYS A 76 12.56 -6.77 -13.90
N GLU A 77 12.56 -5.45 -14.02
CA GLU A 77 13.12 -4.74 -15.15
C GLU A 77 14.63 -4.54 -15.05
N PHE A 78 15.22 -4.84 -13.90
CA PHE A 78 16.63 -4.59 -13.63
C PHE A 78 17.35 -5.89 -13.31
N LYS A 79 18.55 -6.04 -13.84
CA LYS A 79 19.43 -7.15 -13.51
C LYS A 79 20.11 -6.85 -12.17
N PHE A 80 20.31 -7.90 -11.37
CA PHE A 80 21.02 -7.82 -10.11
C PHE A 80 22.35 -7.09 -10.22
N THR A 81 23.15 -7.46 -11.24
CA THR A 81 24.45 -6.84 -11.47
C THR A 81 24.35 -5.36 -11.82
N SER A 82 23.34 -4.97 -12.59
CA SER A 82 23.12 -3.56 -12.95
C SER A 82 22.75 -2.72 -11.74
N PHE A 83 21.94 -3.26 -10.83
CA PHE A 83 21.55 -2.57 -9.61
C PHE A 83 22.77 -2.24 -8.75
N PHE A 84 23.68 -3.19 -8.58
CA PHE A 84 24.88 -2.96 -7.75
C PHE A 84 25.90 -2.05 -8.40
N LYS A 85 25.93 -2.00 -9.72
CA LYS A 85 26.80 -1.05 -10.42
C LYS A 85 26.29 0.38 -10.32
N ASN A 86 24.99 0.56 -10.49
CA ASN A 86 24.36 1.87 -10.43
C ASN A 86 22.89 1.72 -10.04
N PRO A 87 22.54 1.95 -8.77
CA PRO A 87 21.15 1.82 -8.31
C PRO A 87 20.24 2.98 -8.74
N ALA A 88 20.79 4.07 -9.27
CA ALA A 88 20.01 5.28 -9.56
C ALA A 88 18.85 5.04 -10.55
N PRO A 89 18.99 4.31 -11.66
CA PRO A 89 17.86 4.05 -12.54
C PRO A 89 16.71 3.31 -11.86
N PHE A 90 17.02 2.35 -11.00
CA PHE A 90 16.02 1.62 -10.22
C PHE A 90 15.28 2.54 -9.27
N LEU A 91 16.02 3.33 -8.49
CA LEU A 91 15.43 4.25 -7.52
C LEU A 91 14.57 5.31 -8.20
N LEU A 92 15.01 5.80 -9.35
CA LEU A 92 14.26 6.78 -10.12
C LEU A 92 12.95 6.19 -10.63
N LYS A 93 12.97 4.98 -11.15
CA LYS A 93 11.77 4.32 -11.64
C LYS A 93 10.80 3.98 -10.52
N LEU A 94 11.31 3.51 -9.40
CA LEU A 94 10.49 3.25 -8.21
C LEU A 94 9.81 4.52 -7.73
N SER A 95 10.56 5.64 -7.68
CA SER A 95 10.01 6.94 -7.30
C SER A 95 8.87 7.36 -8.22
N ARG A 96 9.02 7.18 -9.53
CA ARG A 96 7.96 7.50 -10.50
C ARG A 96 6.73 6.64 -10.32
N CYS A 97 6.90 5.34 -10.06
CA CYS A 97 5.79 4.45 -9.81
C CYS A 97 5.01 4.85 -8.55
N LEU A 98 5.72 5.31 -7.52
CA LEU A 98 5.09 5.80 -6.30
C LEU A 98 4.41 7.15 -6.52
N GLU A 99 4.90 7.99 -7.43
CA GLU A 99 4.30 9.28 -7.73
C GLU A 99 2.95 9.15 -8.45
N GLU A 100 2.74 8.13 -9.26
CA GLU A 100 1.49 7.93 -9.99
C GLU A 100 0.30 7.63 -9.06
N ASP A 101 0.55 6.90 -7.96
CA ASP A 101 -0.45 6.59 -6.93
C ASP A 101 -0.01 7.16 -5.59
N ASP A 102 0.63 8.30 -5.62
CA ASP A 102 1.62 8.74 -4.64
C ASP A 102 1.09 8.97 -3.23
N GLU A 103 -0.09 9.53 -3.10
CA GLU A 103 -0.56 9.94 -1.78
C GLU A 103 -0.74 8.74 -0.84
N PHE A 104 -1.31 7.64 -1.36
CA PHE A 104 -1.52 6.44 -0.55
C PHE A 104 -0.21 5.84 -0.09
N TYR A 105 0.68 5.57 -1.02
CA TYR A 105 1.92 4.84 -0.72
C TYR A 105 2.90 5.67 0.08
N ARG A 106 3.07 6.93 -0.32
CA ARG A 106 3.97 7.84 0.39
C ARG A 106 3.50 8.07 1.82
N THR A 107 2.21 8.31 2.02
CA THR A 107 1.65 8.56 3.34
C THR A 107 1.85 7.35 4.25
N LEU A 108 1.62 6.12 3.75
CA LEU A 108 1.83 4.93 4.54
C LEU A 108 3.31 4.74 4.90
N ILE A 109 4.21 4.92 3.95
CA ILE A 109 5.65 4.77 4.17
C ILE A 109 6.16 5.78 5.21
N MET A 110 5.64 7.00 5.17
CA MET A 110 6.05 8.07 6.06
C MET A 110 5.26 8.10 7.37
N ALA A 111 4.28 7.22 7.55
CA ALA A 111 3.41 7.21 8.72
C ALA A 111 4.17 6.81 9.99
N ASN A 112 3.80 7.40 11.11
CA ASN A 112 4.27 6.94 12.41
C ASN A 112 3.74 5.53 12.66
N GLY A 113 4.61 4.60 13.04
CA GLY A 113 4.24 3.21 13.25
C GLY A 113 4.49 2.31 12.03
N SER A 114 5.14 2.82 10.98
CA SER A 114 5.40 2.07 9.75
C SER A 114 6.71 1.27 9.80
N GLU A 115 7.42 1.25 10.92
CA GLU A 115 8.73 0.60 11.05
C GLU A 115 8.67 -0.89 10.70
N ILE A 116 7.62 -1.57 11.12
CA ILE A 116 7.42 -3.01 10.83
C ILE A 116 7.29 -3.23 9.33
N PHE A 117 6.54 -2.37 8.65
CA PHE A 117 6.38 -2.45 7.20
C PHE A 117 7.69 -2.17 6.47
N MET A 118 8.47 -1.19 6.94
CA MET A 118 9.75 -0.88 6.32
C MET A 118 10.73 -2.06 6.42
N GLU A 119 10.70 -2.77 7.53
CA GLU A 119 11.50 -4.00 7.68
C GLU A 119 11.01 -5.10 6.75
N LYS A 120 9.70 -5.25 6.62
CA LYS A 120 9.11 -6.21 5.68
C LYS A 120 9.53 -5.90 4.23
N LEU A 121 9.51 -4.64 3.83
CA LEU A 121 9.98 -4.21 2.50
C LEU A 121 11.44 -4.58 2.28
N LYS A 122 12.27 -4.31 3.26
CA LYS A 122 13.70 -4.64 3.22
C LYS A 122 13.90 -6.15 3.04
N ASN A 123 13.16 -6.97 3.78
CA ASN A 123 13.26 -8.41 3.71
C ASN A 123 12.79 -8.94 2.36
N VAL A 124 11.68 -8.44 1.84
CA VAL A 124 11.16 -8.82 0.52
C VAL A 124 12.18 -8.47 -0.57
N PHE A 125 12.75 -7.27 -0.50
CA PHE A 125 13.77 -6.83 -1.45
C PHE A 125 14.99 -7.74 -1.39
N SER A 126 15.50 -8.04 -0.21
CA SER A 126 16.68 -8.90 -0.02
C SER A 126 16.42 -10.31 -0.53
N ASP A 127 15.27 -10.88 -0.19
CA ASP A 127 14.90 -12.22 -0.65
C ASP A 127 14.77 -12.28 -2.17
N TYR A 128 14.17 -11.27 -2.77
CA TYR A 128 14.05 -11.20 -4.24
C TYR A 128 15.41 -11.13 -4.90
N MET A 129 16.30 -10.29 -4.38
CA MET A 129 17.63 -10.11 -4.95
C MET A 129 18.47 -11.39 -4.84
N LEU A 130 18.36 -12.10 -3.71
CA LEU A 130 19.09 -13.36 -3.52
C LEU A 130 18.56 -14.46 -4.43
N ASN A 131 17.25 -14.56 -4.59
CA ASN A 131 16.63 -15.61 -5.40
C ASN A 131 16.79 -15.36 -6.91
N ASN A 132 17.02 -14.13 -7.32
CA ASN A 132 17.09 -13.74 -8.72
C ASN A 132 18.47 -13.21 -9.12
N SER A 133 19.49 -13.50 -8.31
CA SER A 133 20.86 -13.16 -8.66
C SER A 133 21.36 -14.06 -9.81
N ASP A 134 22.13 -13.47 -10.73
CA ASP A 134 22.71 -14.17 -11.89
C ASP A 134 23.99 -14.96 -11.53
N ILE A 135 24.17 -15.25 -10.27
CA ILE A 135 25.37 -15.97 -9.78
C ILE A 135 25.20 -17.45 -9.96
#